data_b647b2fad0bb0cb151d16d727be1d6a6
#
_entry.id   b647b2fad0bb0cb151d16d727be1d6a6
#
_cell.length_a   1.000
_cell.length_b   1.000
_cell.length_c   1.000
_cell.angle_alpha   90.00
_cell.angle_beta   90.00
_cell.angle_gamma   90.00
#
_symmetry.space_group_name_H-M   'P 1'
#
loop_
_entity.id
_entity.type
_entity.pdbx_description
1 polymer ?
#
loop_
_entity_poly.entity_id
_entity_poly.type
_entity_poly.pdbx_seq_one_letter_code
_entity_poly.pdbx_strand_id
1 'polypeptide(L)' 'MSKPEYQDIIQEYKEQVRILKQEVAELQDAGKSKDSASKRTLQKLEHITQDLDAANKKIKELETNQSNAKE' A
#
# COMPACT_ATOMS: atom_id res chain seq x y z
N MET A 1 -14.50 17.84 -15.22
CA MET A 1 -15.30 16.76 -14.79
C MET A 1 -14.57 15.49 -14.56
N SER A 2 -13.74 15.08 -15.44
CA SER A 2 -13.04 13.84 -15.30
C SER A 2 -11.97 13.86 -14.21
N LYS A 3 -11.59 15.02 -13.79
CA LYS A 3 -10.51 15.14 -12.82
C LYS A 3 -10.83 14.54 -11.47
N PRO A 4 -12.05 14.66 -10.96
CA PRO A 4 -12.35 14.07 -9.65
C PRO A 4 -12.15 12.57 -9.61
N GLU A 5 -12.29 11.90 -10.74
CA GLU A 5 -12.14 10.47 -10.77
C GLU A 5 -10.72 10.03 -10.40
N TYR A 6 -9.72 10.72 -10.97
CA TYR A 6 -8.35 10.39 -10.65
C TYR A 6 -8.03 10.67 -9.19
N GLN A 7 -8.55 11.77 -8.69
CA GLN A 7 -8.30 12.12 -7.30
C GLN A 7 -8.93 11.10 -6.35
N ASP A 8 -10.12 10.64 -6.70
CA ASP A 8 -10.78 9.62 -5.88
C ASP A 8 -9.98 8.34 -5.86
N ILE A 9 -9.48 7.93 -7.02
CA ILE A 9 -8.68 6.71 -7.10
C ILE A 9 -7.39 6.86 -6.30
N ILE A 10 -6.74 7.99 -6.42
CA ILE A 10 -5.51 8.25 -5.67
C ILE A 10 -5.79 8.23 -4.17
N GLN A 11 -6.90 8.80 -3.74
CA GLN A 11 -7.27 8.80 -2.34
C GLN A 11 -7.50 7.39 -1.82
N GLU A 12 -8.14 6.57 -2.63
CA GLU A 12 -8.38 5.19 -2.25
C GLU A 12 -7.07 4.44 -2.06
N TYR A 13 -6.13 4.62 -2.98
CA TYR A 13 -4.85 3.97 -2.85
C TYR A 13 -4.06 4.48 -1.65
N LYS A 14 -4.15 5.78 -1.39
CA LYS A 14 -3.48 6.34 -0.23
C LYS A 14 -4.04 5.77 1.06
N GLU A 15 -5.34 5.57 1.10
CA GLU A 15 -5.97 4.96 2.25
C GLU A 15 -5.51 3.51 2.40
N GLN A 16 -5.44 2.78 1.30
CA GLN A 16 -4.93 1.42 1.31
C GLN A 16 -3.49 1.38 1.83
N VAL A 17 -2.67 2.31 1.36
CA VAL A 17 -1.29 2.38 1.81
C VAL A 17 -1.22 2.61 3.30
N ARG A 18 -2.05 3.49 3.82
CA ARG A 18 -2.08 3.77 5.25
C ARG A 18 -2.42 2.52 6.05
N ILE A 19 -3.44 1.80 5.60
CA ILE A 19 -3.87 0.59 6.28
C ILE A 19 -2.80 -0.49 6.20
N LEU A 20 -2.20 -0.65 5.03
CA LEU A 20 -1.16 -1.66 4.84
C LEU A 20 0.06 -1.37 5.69
N LYS A 21 0.44 -0.10 5.80
CA LYS A 21 1.56 0.28 6.65
C LYS A 21 1.28 -0.06 8.11
N GLN A 22 0.06 0.15 8.53
CA GLN A 22 -0.32 -0.18 9.89
C GLN A 22 -0.26 -1.69 10.12
N GLU A 23 -0.75 -2.45 9.15
CA GLU A 23 -0.69 -3.90 9.24
C GLU A 23 0.74 -4.41 9.27
N VAL A 24 1.59 -3.81 8.47
CA VAL A 24 3.00 -4.17 8.47
C VAL A 24 3.61 -3.95 9.84
N ALA A 25 3.33 -2.81 10.45
CA ALA A 25 3.87 -2.51 11.77
C ALA A 25 3.38 -3.51 12.81
N GLU A 26 2.11 -3.86 12.74
CA GLU A 26 1.55 -4.82 13.68
C GLU A 26 2.15 -6.20 13.49
N LEU A 27 2.35 -6.61 12.26
CA LEU A 27 2.93 -7.91 11.97
C LEU A 27 4.40 -7.98 12.37
N GLN A 28 5.12 -6.87 12.23
CA GLN A 28 6.51 -6.83 12.67
C GLN A 28 6.60 -7.01 14.17
N ASP A 29 5.70 -6.38 14.91
CA ASP A 29 5.66 -6.55 16.35
C ASP A 29 5.32 -7.98 16.73
N ALA A 30 4.31 -8.55 16.07
CA ALA A 30 3.88 -9.90 16.37
C ALA A 30 4.96 -10.91 16.04
N GLY A 31 5.71 -10.66 14.96
CA GLY A 31 6.75 -11.56 14.52
C GLY A 31 7.91 -11.70 15.48
N LYS A 32 8.03 -10.79 16.41
CA LYS A 32 9.11 -10.83 17.38
C LYS A 32 8.82 -11.75 18.55
N SER A 33 7.59 -12.22 18.66
CA SER A 33 7.22 -12.91 19.90
C SER A 33 7.50 -14.41 19.90
N LYS A 34 7.24 -15.14 18.82
CA LYS A 34 7.41 -16.59 18.86
C LYS A 34 7.79 -17.18 17.52
N ASP A 35 8.58 -18.26 17.56
CA ASP A 35 9.21 -18.79 16.36
C ASP A 35 8.22 -19.36 15.36
N SER A 36 7.27 -20.17 15.82
CA SER A 36 6.37 -20.82 14.87
C SER A 36 5.34 -19.85 14.30
N ALA A 37 4.93 -18.87 15.11
CA ALA A 37 4.06 -17.82 14.62
C ALA A 37 4.81 -16.86 13.72
N SER A 38 6.12 -16.75 13.92
CA SER A 38 6.95 -15.85 13.14
C SER A 38 6.94 -16.19 11.66
N LYS A 39 6.95 -17.49 11.37
CA LYS A 39 7.02 -17.93 9.98
C LYS A 39 5.80 -17.46 9.20
N ARG A 40 4.62 -17.67 9.75
CA ARG A 40 3.40 -17.20 9.12
C ARG A 40 3.34 -15.70 9.03
N THR A 41 3.77 -15.06 10.09
CA THR A 41 3.76 -13.61 10.17
C THR A 41 4.69 -13.03 9.12
N LEU A 42 5.85 -13.63 8.93
CA LEU A 42 6.80 -13.18 7.94
C LEU A 42 6.24 -13.31 6.52
N GLN A 43 5.56 -14.42 6.25
CA GLN A 43 4.94 -14.60 4.95
C GLN A 43 3.87 -13.56 4.69
N LYS A 44 3.07 -13.30 5.71
CA LYS A 44 2.02 -12.30 5.59
C LYS A 44 2.62 -10.91 5.42
N LEU A 45 3.67 -10.64 6.16
CA LEU A 45 4.36 -9.36 6.07
C LEU A 45 4.92 -9.15 4.66
N GLU A 46 5.53 -10.18 4.12
CA GLU A 46 6.08 -10.13 2.78
C GLU A 46 4.99 -9.84 1.75
N HIS A 47 3.87 -10.51 1.91
CA HIS A 47 2.74 -10.33 1.00
C HIS A 47 2.19 -8.91 1.07
N ILE A 48 2.01 -8.41 2.27
CA ILE A 48 1.45 -7.08 2.47
C ILE A 48 2.44 -6.02 2.00
N THR A 49 3.73 -6.26 2.18
CA THR A 49 4.75 -5.33 1.70
C THR A 49 4.71 -5.24 0.18
N GLN A 50 4.52 -6.37 -0.49
CA GLN A 50 4.39 -6.36 -1.93
C GLN A 50 3.14 -5.58 -2.36
N ASP A 51 2.05 -5.78 -1.65
CA ASP A 51 0.83 -5.04 -1.94
C ASP A 51 1.02 -3.54 -1.76
N LEU A 52 1.75 -3.18 -0.71
CA LEU A 52 2.05 -1.78 -0.43
C LEU A 52 2.87 -1.17 -1.56
N ASP A 53 3.88 -1.90 -2.01
CA ASP A 53 4.70 -1.43 -3.12
C ASP A 53 3.87 -1.24 -4.37
N ALA A 54 2.99 -2.18 -4.66
CA ALA A 54 2.14 -2.09 -5.84
C ALA A 54 1.21 -0.90 -5.74
N ALA A 55 0.64 -0.67 -4.58
CA ALA A 55 -0.27 0.45 -4.38
C ALA A 55 0.47 1.77 -4.52
N ASN A 56 1.66 1.88 -3.95
CA ASN A 56 2.46 3.09 -4.07
C ASN A 56 2.85 3.36 -5.51
N LYS A 57 3.20 2.30 -6.21
CA LYS A 57 3.56 2.44 -7.62
C LYS A 57 2.36 2.93 -8.43
N LYS A 58 1.19 2.40 -8.11
CA LYS A 58 -0.02 2.81 -8.82
C LYS A 58 -0.35 4.27 -8.57
N ILE A 59 -0.18 4.70 -7.33
CA ILE A 59 -0.39 6.11 -6.99
C ILE A 59 0.53 6.99 -7.83
N LYS A 60 1.78 6.59 -7.90
CA LYS A 60 2.77 7.36 -8.64
C LYS A 60 2.41 7.46 -10.11
N GLU A 61 1.98 6.33 -10.68
CA GLU A 61 1.57 6.31 -12.08
C GLU A 61 0.38 7.21 -12.33
N LEU A 62 -0.60 7.15 -11.46
CA LEU A 62 -1.78 7.96 -11.62
C LEU A 62 -1.47 9.45 -11.49
N GLU A 63 -0.61 9.79 -10.55
CA GLU A 63 -0.22 11.18 -10.38
C GLU A 63 0.55 11.69 -11.58
N THR A 64 1.41 10.86 -12.12
CA THR A 64 2.18 11.21 -13.30
C THR A 64 1.26 11.40 -14.50
N ASN A 65 0.32 10.47 -14.69
CA ASN A 65 -0.62 10.57 -15.78
C ASN A 65 -1.48 11.82 -15.68
N GLN A 66 -1.86 12.16 -14.46
CA GLN A 66 -2.65 13.34 -14.24
C GLN A 66 -1.87 14.60 -14.62
N SER A 67 -0.61 14.63 -14.27
CA SER A 67 0.25 15.74 -14.65
C SER A 67 0.41 15.82 -16.16
N ASN A 68 0.62 14.68 -16.79
CA ASN A 68 0.78 14.65 -18.23
C ASN A 68 -0.48 15.06 -18.96
N ALA A 69 -1.60 14.70 -18.43
CA ALA A 69 -2.87 15.05 -19.05
C ALA A 69 -3.10 16.55 -19.10
N LYS A 70 -2.42 17.29 -18.28
CA LYS A 70 -2.57 18.73 -18.26
C LYS A 70 -1.93 19.40 -19.47
N GLU A 71 -1.02 18.75 -20.06
CA GLU A 71 -0.40 19.30 -21.23
C GLU A 71 -1.26 19.12 -22.45
#